data_4f03c2567e7ea0657cada073c5af399b
#
_entry.id   4f03c2567e7ea0657cada073c5af399b
#
_cell.length_a   1.000
_cell.length_b   1.000
_cell.length_c   1.000
_cell.angle_alpha   90.00
_cell.angle_beta   90.00
_cell.angle_gamma   90.00
#
_symmetry.space_group_name_H-M   'P 1'
#
loop_
_entity.id
_entity.type
_entity.pdbx_description
1 polymer ?
#
loop_
_entity_poly.entity_id
_entity_poly.type
_entity_poly.pdbx_seq_one_letter_code
_entity_poly.pdbx_strand_id
1 'polypeptide(L)'
;MMLISIIIALVIERLGARSEHWQIDFYLGKYLTWSKKQLSERGIFGSDLGVMIWFIVPTVLIALVFHFSDFVLFQLVLNVLILLVCFGCGRYRRLYKGYLNALTRGDSEAVTLYALQMGQERTETERNGETFGQTLVWINFQHYCAVMFWFVALGAPGAVLYATARSLVSTLTERQEEDMSAQVAQVRSTLGAHIQRFSKLLFWLDWLPARVASFGYLIIGNFTQGTGCWLKYLLDFETSNRRVVSDIALAAEQIEQQFFGCTYEATCMMRLVKRNILFFLVLTALLTLFGGLS
;
A
#
# COMPACT_ATOMS: atom_id res chain seq x y z
N MET A 1 20.66 9.67 5.31
CA MET A 1 20.59 8.34 4.67
C MET A 1 19.21 8.00 4.12
N MET A 2 18.12 8.20 4.85
CA MET A 2 16.76 7.79 4.46
C MET A 2 16.30 8.37 3.12
N LEU A 3 16.47 9.68 2.88
CA LEU A 3 16.07 10.33 1.63
C LEU A 3 16.76 9.71 0.40
N ILE A 4 18.06 9.47 0.49
CA ILE A 4 18.85 8.87 -0.61
C ILE A 4 18.32 7.46 -0.91
N SER A 5 18.05 6.65 0.12
CA SER A 5 17.49 5.30 -0.04
C SER A 5 16.13 5.32 -0.73
N ILE A 6 15.24 6.26 -0.36
CA ILE A 6 13.91 6.41 -0.99
C ILE A 6 14.07 6.79 -2.47
N ILE A 7 14.92 7.78 -2.79
CA ILE A 7 15.14 8.23 -4.18
C ILE A 7 15.69 7.08 -5.03
N ILE A 8 16.72 6.38 -4.56
CA ILE A 8 17.30 5.25 -5.27
C ILE A 8 16.25 4.15 -5.48
N ALA A 9 15.50 3.81 -4.43
CA ALA A 9 14.46 2.79 -4.52
C ALA A 9 13.38 3.16 -5.54
N LEU A 10 12.89 4.41 -5.54
CA LEU A 10 11.88 4.90 -6.50
C LEU A 10 12.42 4.91 -7.95
N VAL A 11 13.68 5.31 -8.16
CA VAL A 11 14.30 5.30 -9.48
C VAL A 11 14.45 3.87 -10.01
N ILE A 12 15.00 2.97 -9.20
CA ILE A 12 15.14 1.56 -9.60
C ILE A 12 13.75 0.94 -9.83
N GLU A 13 12.78 1.23 -8.99
CA GLU A 13 11.42 0.72 -9.11
C GLU A 13 10.73 1.22 -10.39
N ARG A 14 11.04 2.43 -10.84
CA ARG A 14 10.51 3.00 -12.09
C ARG A 14 11.17 2.41 -13.35
N LEU A 15 12.45 2.09 -13.29
CA LEU A 15 13.24 1.62 -14.44
C LEU A 15 13.11 0.11 -14.69
N GLY A 16 12.82 -0.68 -13.66
CA GLY A 16 12.88 -2.14 -13.73
C GLY A 16 11.53 -2.82 -14.01
N ALA A 17 11.49 -3.71 -15.03
CA ALA A 17 10.48 -4.76 -15.09
C ALA A 17 10.86 -5.82 -14.04
N ARG A 18 10.06 -6.01 -12.98
CA ARG A 18 10.39 -6.89 -11.89
C ARG A 18 9.67 -8.21 -11.92
N SER A 19 10.41 -9.25 -11.58
CA SER A 19 9.87 -10.56 -11.28
C SER A 19 9.06 -10.53 -9.97
N GLU A 20 8.25 -11.54 -9.75
CA GLU A 20 7.43 -11.72 -8.54
C GLU A 20 8.26 -11.78 -7.25
N HIS A 21 9.53 -12.15 -7.35
CA HIS A 21 10.47 -12.23 -6.22
C HIS A 21 10.78 -10.88 -5.54
N TRP A 22 10.39 -9.76 -6.14
CA TRP A 22 10.55 -8.41 -5.58
C TRP A 22 9.29 -7.88 -4.90
N GLN A 23 8.36 -8.75 -4.53
CA GLN A 23 7.11 -8.39 -3.86
C GLN A 23 7.10 -8.98 -2.44
N ILE A 24 6.63 -8.18 -1.47
CA ILE A 24 6.49 -8.62 -0.09
C ILE A 24 5.58 -9.86 0.03
N ASP A 25 4.58 -9.94 -0.84
CA ASP A 25 3.61 -11.03 -0.87
C ASP A 25 4.29 -12.40 -1.11
N PHE A 26 5.33 -12.45 -1.92
CA PHE A 26 6.12 -13.66 -2.14
C PHE A 26 6.85 -14.12 -0.87
N TYR A 27 7.48 -13.18 -0.17
CA TYR A 27 8.19 -13.50 1.08
C TYR A 27 7.22 -13.83 2.21
N LEU A 28 6.10 -13.12 2.29
CA LEU A 28 5.05 -13.41 3.26
C LEU A 28 4.44 -14.79 3.00
N GLY A 29 4.16 -15.16 1.77
CA GLY A 29 3.67 -16.50 1.41
C GLY A 29 4.62 -17.60 1.86
N LYS A 30 5.94 -17.44 1.63
CA LYS A 30 6.96 -18.38 2.14
C LYS A 30 7.03 -18.40 3.66
N TYR A 31 6.96 -17.26 4.31
CA TYR A 31 6.95 -17.14 5.76
C TYR A 31 5.72 -17.81 6.37
N LEU A 32 4.54 -17.61 5.80
CA LEU A 32 3.30 -18.26 6.17
C LEU A 32 3.42 -19.79 6.06
N THR A 33 3.96 -20.29 4.95
CA THR A 33 4.11 -21.73 4.72
C THR A 33 5.12 -22.37 5.69
N TRP A 34 6.25 -21.70 5.92
CA TRP A 34 7.27 -22.16 6.86
C TRP A 34 6.77 -22.14 8.29
N SER A 35 6.16 -21.06 8.72
CA SER A 35 5.67 -20.89 10.09
C SER A 35 4.55 -21.85 10.42
N LYS A 36 3.68 -22.19 9.46
CA LYS A 36 2.65 -23.19 9.67
C LYS A 36 3.23 -24.57 10.04
N LYS A 37 4.25 -25.01 9.29
CA LYS A 37 4.90 -26.30 9.55
C LYS A 37 5.51 -26.36 10.96
N GLN A 38 6.05 -25.23 11.43
CA GLN A 38 6.79 -25.16 12.68
C GLN A 38 5.91 -24.82 13.91
N LEU A 39 4.85 -24.03 13.75
CA LEU A 39 4.05 -23.47 14.83
C LEU A 39 2.68 -24.13 15.01
N SER A 40 2.16 -24.82 13.98
CA SER A 40 0.90 -25.57 14.06
C SER A 40 0.98 -26.66 15.12
N GLU A 41 2.13 -27.36 15.21
CA GLU A 41 2.36 -28.40 16.21
C GLU A 41 2.42 -27.87 17.66
N ARG A 42 2.72 -26.58 17.85
CA ARG A 42 2.86 -25.93 19.17
C ARG A 42 1.63 -25.15 19.63
N GLY A 43 0.54 -25.15 18.86
CA GLY A 43 -0.69 -24.45 19.21
C GLY A 43 -0.58 -22.92 19.32
N ILE A 44 0.52 -22.32 18.84
CA ILE A 44 0.80 -20.87 18.96
C ILE A 44 -0.24 -20.04 18.22
N PHE A 45 -0.76 -20.51 17.10
CA PHE A 45 -1.83 -19.85 16.36
C PHE A 45 -3.22 -19.93 17.04
N GLY A 46 -3.37 -20.71 18.11
CA GLY A 46 -4.57 -20.71 18.94
C GLY A 46 -4.62 -19.57 19.97
N SER A 47 -3.49 -18.88 20.18
CA SER A 47 -3.38 -17.76 21.13
C SER A 47 -3.22 -16.44 20.38
N ASP A 48 -3.99 -15.43 20.79
CA ASP A 48 -3.90 -14.07 20.24
C ASP A 48 -2.51 -13.46 20.37
N LEU A 49 -1.87 -13.66 21.53
CA LEU A 49 -0.52 -13.19 21.78
C LEU A 49 0.50 -13.90 20.87
N GLY A 50 0.34 -15.20 20.64
CA GLY A 50 1.21 -15.95 19.74
C GLY A 50 1.15 -15.44 18.31
N VAL A 51 -0.05 -15.14 17.80
CA VAL A 51 -0.24 -14.59 16.47
C VAL A 51 0.34 -13.18 16.34
N MET A 52 0.21 -12.33 17.37
CA MET A 52 0.80 -10.99 17.36
C MET A 52 2.34 -11.04 17.43
N ILE A 53 2.91 -11.91 18.26
CA ILE A 53 4.36 -12.13 18.32
C ILE A 53 4.87 -12.60 16.95
N TRP A 54 4.20 -13.61 16.36
CA TRP A 54 4.53 -14.10 15.02
C TRP A 54 4.52 -13.01 13.96
N PHE A 55 3.53 -12.11 13.99
CA PHE A 55 3.41 -11.01 13.06
C PHE A 55 4.58 -9.98 13.20
N ILE A 56 5.07 -9.76 14.42
CA ILE A 56 6.13 -8.76 14.69
C ILE A 56 7.53 -9.32 14.39
N VAL A 57 7.72 -10.67 14.37
CA VAL A 57 9.03 -11.31 14.17
C VAL A 57 9.81 -10.76 12.95
N PRO A 58 9.25 -10.63 11.74
CA PRO A 58 9.99 -10.10 10.60
C PRO A 58 10.51 -8.67 10.84
N THR A 59 9.72 -7.84 11.49
CA THR A 59 10.07 -6.45 11.84
C THR A 59 11.23 -6.41 12.82
N VAL A 60 11.17 -7.23 13.89
CA VAL A 60 12.22 -7.32 14.90
C VAL A 60 13.52 -7.84 14.30
N LEU A 61 13.47 -8.86 13.44
CA LEU A 61 14.66 -9.37 12.74
C LEU A 61 15.35 -8.29 11.93
N ILE A 62 14.59 -7.50 11.19
CA ILE A 62 15.16 -6.37 10.43
C ILE A 62 15.75 -5.31 11.38
N ALA A 63 15.06 -4.97 12.47
CA ALA A 63 15.58 -4.04 13.47
C ALA A 63 16.90 -4.50 14.08
N LEU A 64 17.01 -5.80 14.41
CA LEU A 64 18.25 -6.39 14.92
C LEU A 64 19.39 -6.31 13.90
N VAL A 65 19.14 -6.62 12.63
CA VAL A 65 20.16 -6.51 11.58
C VAL A 65 20.70 -5.08 11.48
N PHE A 66 19.84 -4.07 11.56
CA PHE A 66 20.26 -2.67 11.55
C PHE A 66 21.00 -2.26 12.83
N HIS A 67 20.60 -2.81 13.98
CA HIS A 67 21.25 -2.51 15.26
C HIS A 67 22.69 -3.06 15.33
N PHE A 68 22.94 -4.25 14.74
CA PHE A 68 24.27 -4.86 14.75
C PHE A 68 25.16 -4.45 13.56
N SER A 69 24.66 -3.60 12.66
CA SER A 69 25.41 -3.17 11.48
C SER A 69 25.79 -1.70 11.57
N ASP A 70 27.08 -1.42 11.76
CA ASP A 70 27.62 -0.05 11.78
C ASP A 70 28.09 0.43 10.41
N PHE A 71 28.07 -0.46 9.41
CA PHE A 71 28.59 -0.12 8.07
C PHE A 71 27.55 0.63 7.23
N VAL A 72 27.77 1.92 7.06
CA VAL A 72 26.83 2.87 6.42
C VAL A 72 26.40 2.46 5.02
N LEU A 73 27.34 1.97 4.18
CA LEU A 73 27.03 1.53 2.82
C LEU A 73 26.13 0.28 2.82
N PHE A 74 26.37 -0.65 3.73
CA PHE A 74 25.54 -1.84 3.89
C PHE A 74 24.11 -1.45 4.31
N GLN A 75 23.96 -0.54 5.27
CA GLN A 75 22.66 -0.02 5.68
C GLN A 75 21.92 0.66 4.51
N LEU A 76 22.64 1.44 3.69
CA LEU A 76 22.05 2.09 2.51
C LEU A 76 21.51 1.05 1.51
N VAL A 77 22.32 0.04 1.16
CA VAL A 77 21.93 -1.02 0.23
C VAL A 77 20.73 -1.80 0.79
N LEU A 78 20.79 -2.15 2.06
CA LEU A 78 19.71 -2.90 2.71
C LEU A 78 18.41 -2.09 2.76
N ASN A 79 18.47 -0.79 3.09
CA ASN A 79 17.31 0.12 3.04
C ASN A 79 16.68 0.16 1.65
N VAL A 80 17.50 0.28 0.61
CA VAL A 80 17.01 0.28 -0.77
C VAL A 80 16.33 -1.05 -1.10
N LEU A 81 16.95 -2.19 -0.78
CA LEU A 81 16.39 -3.51 -1.05
C LEU A 81 15.05 -3.73 -0.32
N ILE A 82 14.97 -3.35 0.96
CA ILE A 82 13.74 -3.45 1.75
C ILE A 82 12.65 -2.58 1.16
N LEU A 83 12.93 -1.31 0.83
CA LEU A 83 11.95 -0.42 0.20
C LEU A 83 11.44 -0.99 -1.12
N LEU A 84 12.34 -1.55 -1.93
CA LEU A 84 11.99 -2.16 -3.20
C LEU A 84 11.01 -3.34 -3.04
N VAL A 85 11.21 -4.17 -2.02
CA VAL A 85 10.31 -5.28 -1.69
C VAL A 85 8.98 -4.77 -1.11
N CYS A 86 9.02 -3.74 -0.25
CA CYS A 86 7.82 -3.18 0.39
C CYS A 86 6.91 -2.41 -0.60
N PHE A 87 7.48 -1.75 -1.61
CA PHE A 87 6.70 -1.10 -2.67
C PHE A 87 5.89 -2.10 -3.50
N GLY A 88 6.49 -3.21 -3.91
CA GLY A 88 5.85 -4.41 -4.47
C GLY A 88 4.70 -4.23 -5.48
N CYS A 89 4.72 -3.19 -6.34
CA CYS A 89 3.58 -2.81 -7.18
C CYS A 89 3.52 -3.51 -8.57
N GLY A 90 4.29 -4.58 -8.77
CA GLY A 90 4.43 -5.24 -10.09
C GLY A 90 3.13 -5.84 -10.62
N ARG A 91 2.30 -6.46 -9.77
CA ARG A 91 0.98 -7.01 -10.13
C ARG A 91 0.06 -5.90 -10.62
N TYR A 92 -0.11 -4.83 -9.86
CA TYR A 92 -0.99 -3.71 -10.21
C TYR A 92 -0.56 -2.97 -11.47
N ARG A 93 0.74 -2.86 -11.74
CA ARG A 93 1.23 -2.30 -13.00
C ARG A 93 0.88 -3.14 -14.23
N ARG A 94 0.92 -4.47 -14.11
CA ARG A 94 0.48 -5.37 -15.19
C ARG A 94 -1.02 -5.23 -15.44
N LEU A 95 -1.82 -5.23 -14.37
CA LEU A 95 -3.26 -5.05 -14.45
C LEU A 95 -3.65 -3.70 -15.05
N TYR A 96 -2.98 -2.62 -14.63
CA TYR A 96 -3.20 -1.29 -15.19
C TYR A 96 -2.87 -1.19 -16.68
N LYS A 97 -1.79 -1.83 -17.14
CA LYS A 97 -1.49 -1.93 -18.58
C LYS A 97 -2.57 -2.71 -19.32
N GLY A 98 -3.05 -3.82 -18.75
CA GLY A 98 -4.17 -4.58 -19.29
C GLY A 98 -5.43 -3.75 -19.41
N TYR A 99 -5.79 -3.01 -18.37
CA TYR A 99 -6.91 -2.07 -18.32
C TYR A 99 -6.83 -1.02 -19.45
N LEU A 100 -5.68 -0.35 -19.60
CA LEU A 100 -5.50 0.64 -20.67
C LEU A 100 -5.61 0.03 -22.07
N ASN A 101 -5.05 -1.17 -22.27
CA ASN A 101 -5.16 -1.88 -23.55
C ASN A 101 -6.61 -2.29 -23.85
N ALA A 102 -7.37 -2.73 -22.85
CA ALA A 102 -8.79 -3.05 -23.01
C ALA A 102 -9.60 -1.79 -23.37
N LEU A 103 -9.35 -0.67 -22.67
CA LEU A 103 -9.98 0.62 -23.01
C LEU A 103 -9.71 1.07 -24.45
N THR A 104 -8.47 0.95 -24.92
CA THR A 104 -8.12 1.34 -26.30
C THR A 104 -8.76 0.44 -27.35
N ARG A 105 -9.11 -0.80 -27.00
CA ARG A 105 -9.82 -1.75 -27.88
C ARG A 105 -11.34 -1.63 -27.80
N GLY A 106 -11.86 -0.85 -26.84
CA GLY A 106 -13.30 -0.76 -26.60
C GLY A 106 -13.92 -2.00 -25.94
N ASP A 107 -13.11 -2.85 -25.33
CA ASP A 107 -13.54 -4.09 -24.66
C ASP A 107 -13.98 -3.77 -23.22
N SER A 108 -15.29 -3.50 -23.05
CA SER A 108 -15.88 -3.12 -21.77
C SER A 108 -15.84 -4.24 -20.72
N GLU A 109 -15.94 -5.50 -21.13
CA GLU A 109 -15.89 -6.65 -20.22
C GLU A 109 -14.48 -6.79 -19.62
N ALA A 110 -13.45 -6.74 -20.47
CA ALA A 110 -12.07 -6.78 -20.00
C ALA A 110 -11.71 -5.56 -19.14
N VAL A 111 -12.22 -4.37 -19.45
CA VAL A 111 -12.05 -3.16 -18.61
C VAL A 111 -12.60 -3.39 -17.21
N THR A 112 -13.83 -3.90 -17.11
CA THR A 112 -14.47 -4.21 -15.82
C THR A 112 -13.72 -5.29 -15.06
N LEU A 113 -13.28 -6.35 -15.75
CA LEU A 113 -12.52 -7.44 -15.14
C LEU A 113 -11.19 -6.93 -14.54
N TYR A 114 -10.41 -6.15 -15.30
CA TYR A 114 -9.16 -5.57 -14.79
C TYR A 114 -9.40 -4.62 -13.61
N ALA A 115 -10.46 -3.81 -13.63
CA ALA A 115 -10.81 -2.91 -12.55
C ALA A 115 -11.17 -3.68 -11.26
N LEU A 116 -11.95 -4.75 -11.37
CA LEU A 116 -12.28 -5.64 -10.25
C LEU A 116 -11.04 -6.36 -9.71
N GLN A 117 -10.16 -6.87 -10.59
CA GLN A 117 -8.89 -7.49 -10.17
C GLN A 117 -7.93 -6.51 -9.49
N MET A 118 -8.07 -5.21 -9.75
CA MET A 118 -7.37 -4.15 -9.02
C MET A 118 -8.07 -3.76 -7.70
N GLY A 119 -9.19 -4.39 -7.38
CA GLY A 119 -9.93 -4.19 -6.13
C GLY A 119 -10.87 -2.98 -6.16
N GLN A 120 -11.41 -2.61 -7.31
CA GLN A 120 -12.46 -1.59 -7.39
C GLN A 120 -13.72 -2.11 -6.69
N GLU A 121 -14.23 -1.33 -5.73
CA GLU A 121 -15.42 -1.68 -4.92
C GLU A 121 -16.74 -1.20 -5.56
N ARG A 122 -16.79 -1.05 -6.88
CA ARG A 122 -17.97 -0.62 -7.60
C ARG A 122 -18.71 -1.79 -8.20
N THR A 123 -20.00 -1.95 -7.85
CA THR A 123 -20.94 -2.79 -8.59
C THR A 123 -21.51 -2.00 -9.76
N GLU A 124 -21.75 -2.62 -10.91
CA GLU A 124 -22.31 -1.98 -12.12
C GLU A 124 -23.63 -1.23 -11.88
N THR A 125 -24.35 -1.60 -10.83
CA THR A 125 -25.65 -1.00 -10.44
C THR A 125 -25.52 0.26 -9.59
N GLU A 126 -24.34 0.56 -9.02
CA GLU A 126 -24.15 1.71 -8.11
C GLU A 126 -23.51 2.90 -8.85
N ARG A 127 -24.33 3.85 -9.31
CA ARG A 127 -23.87 5.12 -9.87
C ARG A 127 -22.97 5.94 -8.93
N ASN A 128 -23.03 5.69 -7.64
CA ASN A 128 -22.30 6.41 -6.59
C ASN A 128 -21.11 5.61 -6.02
N GLY A 129 -20.72 4.50 -6.65
CA GLY A 129 -19.58 3.69 -6.21
C GLY A 129 -18.23 4.38 -6.50
N GLU A 130 -17.18 3.79 -5.94
CA GLU A 130 -15.81 4.22 -6.16
C GLU A 130 -15.43 4.19 -7.65
N THR A 131 -14.82 5.26 -8.15
CA THR A 131 -14.33 5.31 -9.53
C THR A 131 -13.01 4.55 -9.67
N PHE A 132 -12.64 4.19 -10.89
CA PHE A 132 -11.36 3.53 -11.15
C PHE A 132 -10.17 4.43 -10.79
N GLY A 133 -10.28 5.73 -11.00
CA GLY A 133 -9.29 6.71 -10.59
C GLY A 133 -9.07 6.73 -9.08
N GLN A 134 -10.14 6.63 -8.29
CA GLN A 134 -10.07 6.53 -6.83
C GLN A 134 -9.38 5.24 -6.38
N THR A 135 -9.67 4.11 -7.04
CA THR A 135 -8.96 2.84 -6.80
C THR A 135 -7.45 2.96 -7.06
N LEU A 136 -7.05 3.64 -8.14
CA LEU A 136 -5.63 3.89 -8.43
C LEU A 136 -4.95 4.73 -7.35
N VAL A 137 -5.63 5.75 -6.85
CA VAL A 137 -5.15 6.59 -5.74
C VAL A 137 -4.93 5.75 -4.49
N TRP A 138 -5.89 4.90 -4.13
CA TRP A 138 -5.79 4.01 -2.97
C TRP A 138 -4.62 3.03 -3.07
N ILE A 139 -4.46 2.35 -4.22
CA ILE A 139 -3.34 1.44 -4.46
C ILE A 139 -2.01 2.17 -4.30
N ASN A 140 -1.88 3.35 -4.90
CA ASN A 140 -0.66 4.14 -4.78
C ASN A 140 -0.40 4.61 -3.35
N PHE A 141 -1.44 5.02 -2.63
CA PHE A 141 -1.31 5.36 -1.21
C PHE A 141 -0.72 4.19 -0.42
N GLN A 142 -1.30 3.00 -0.52
CA GLN A 142 -0.86 1.84 0.23
C GLN A 142 0.54 1.36 -0.15
N HIS A 143 0.91 1.42 -1.43
CA HIS A 143 2.19 0.88 -1.90
C HIS A 143 3.34 1.88 -1.81
N TYR A 144 3.07 3.18 -1.89
CA TYR A 144 4.13 4.20 -1.86
C TYR A 144 4.01 5.14 -0.67
N CYS A 145 2.93 5.90 -0.53
CA CYS A 145 2.84 6.96 0.48
C CYS A 145 2.94 6.41 1.91
N ALA A 146 2.18 5.38 2.24
CA ALA A 146 2.18 4.78 3.57
C ALA A 146 3.49 4.04 3.88
N VAL A 147 4.06 3.33 2.90
CA VAL A 147 5.39 2.70 3.06
C VAL A 147 6.47 3.75 3.30
N MET A 148 6.50 4.83 2.50
CA MET A 148 7.45 5.93 2.70
C MET A 148 7.27 6.60 4.06
N PHE A 149 6.02 6.84 4.46
CA PHE A 149 5.71 7.43 5.76
C PHE A 149 6.30 6.60 6.91
N TRP A 150 6.03 5.30 6.94
CA TRP A 150 6.52 4.41 8.00
C TRP A 150 8.04 4.19 7.92
N PHE A 151 8.61 4.25 6.72
CA PHE A 151 10.07 4.23 6.55
C PHE A 151 10.71 5.48 7.12
N VAL A 152 10.13 6.66 6.92
CA VAL A 152 10.63 7.91 7.49
C VAL A 152 10.46 7.95 9.01
N ALA A 153 9.34 7.44 9.53
CA ALA A 153 9.04 7.45 10.96
C ALA A 153 9.86 6.44 11.78
N LEU A 154 10.02 5.20 11.28
CA LEU A 154 10.60 4.07 12.03
C LEU A 154 11.74 3.36 11.28
N GLY A 155 12.22 3.91 10.18
CA GLY A 155 13.23 3.26 9.33
C GLY A 155 12.70 2.05 8.57
N ALA A 156 13.62 1.20 8.11
CA ALA A 156 13.30 -0.04 7.40
C ALA A 156 12.36 -0.99 8.18
N PRO A 157 12.50 -1.16 9.51
CA PRO A 157 11.54 -1.95 10.29
C PRO A 157 10.10 -1.45 10.17
N GLY A 158 9.88 -0.12 10.16
CA GLY A 158 8.55 0.48 10.00
C GLY A 158 7.93 0.17 8.64
N ALA A 159 8.71 0.27 7.56
CA ALA A 159 8.26 -0.10 6.22
C ALA A 159 7.86 -1.59 6.13
N VAL A 160 8.66 -2.48 6.74
CA VAL A 160 8.37 -3.92 6.79
C VAL A 160 7.12 -4.21 7.60
N LEU A 161 6.96 -3.59 8.77
CA LEU A 161 5.76 -3.75 9.61
C LEU A 161 4.49 -3.41 8.83
N TYR A 162 4.49 -2.24 8.20
CA TYR A 162 3.35 -1.78 7.42
C TYR A 162 3.07 -2.70 6.21
N ALA A 163 4.11 -3.01 5.42
CA ALA A 163 3.95 -3.84 4.23
C ALA A 163 3.49 -5.26 4.58
N THR A 164 3.97 -5.82 5.69
CA THR A 164 3.52 -7.14 6.19
C THR A 164 2.05 -7.09 6.63
N ALA A 165 1.63 -6.04 7.36
CA ALA A 165 0.24 -5.85 7.76
C ALA A 165 -0.70 -5.76 6.55
N ARG A 166 -0.34 -4.93 5.55
CA ARG A 166 -1.10 -4.77 4.32
C ARG A 166 -1.21 -6.08 3.55
N SER A 167 -0.08 -6.75 3.30
CA SER A 167 -0.03 -8.01 2.56
C SER A 167 -0.80 -9.13 3.26
N LEU A 168 -0.72 -9.20 4.59
CA LEU A 168 -1.46 -10.18 5.38
C LEU A 168 -2.97 -9.95 5.28
N VAL A 169 -3.44 -8.72 5.44
CA VAL A 169 -4.87 -8.38 5.32
C VAL A 169 -5.36 -8.66 3.90
N SER A 170 -4.61 -8.27 2.86
CA SER A 170 -4.94 -8.58 1.46
C SER A 170 -5.08 -10.08 1.24
N THR A 171 -4.09 -10.88 1.67
CA THR A 171 -4.12 -12.36 1.53
C THR A 171 -5.30 -13.00 2.26
N LEU A 172 -5.69 -12.47 3.42
CA LEU A 172 -6.81 -13.00 4.19
C LEU A 172 -8.16 -12.56 3.62
N THR A 173 -8.24 -11.40 2.97
CA THR A 173 -9.49 -10.81 2.44
C THR A 173 -9.76 -11.26 1.01
N GLU A 174 -8.71 -11.49 0.19
CA GLU A 174 -8.89 -11.96 -1.19
C GLU A 174 -9.74 -13.23 -1.20
N ARG A 175 -10.97 -13.08 -1.67
CA ARG A 175 -11.85 -14.20 -2.00
C ARG A 175 -11.37 -14.78 -3.31
N GLN A 176 -10.48 -15.78 -3.37
CA GLN A 176 -10.13 -16.17 -4.45
C GLN A 176 -9.56 -17.25 -4.86
N GLU A 177 -9.74 -17.55 -5.73
CA GLU A 177 -9.45 -18.11 -7.03
C GLU A 177 -8.70 -19.45 -6.98
N GLU A 178 -9.11 -20.32 -7.83
CA GLU A 178 -8.95 -21.75 -8.00
C GLU A 178 -7.50 -22.29 -8.02
N ASP A 179 -6.48 -21.43 -7.99
CA ASP A 179 -5.06 -21.83 -8.04
C ASP A 179 -4.28 -21.69 -6.72
N MET A 180 -4.98 -21.44 -5.62
CA MET A 180 -4.30 -21.32 -4.33
C MET A 180 -3.96 -22.69 -3.77
N SER A 181 -2.66 -22.98 -3.60
CA SER A 181 -2.20 -24.24 -3.00
C SER A 181 -2.97 -24.55 -1.71
N ALA A 182 -3.34 -25.80 -1.49
CA ALA A 182 -4.09 -26.27 -0.31
C ALA A 182 -3.46 -25.81 1.02
N GLN A 183 -2.15 -25.51 1.01
CA GLN A 183 -1.39 -25.00 2.15
C GLN A 183 -1.78 -23.56 2.53
N VAL A 184 -1.99 -22.67 1.56
CA VAL A 184 -2.39 -21.28 1.80
C VAL A 184 -3.85 -21.23 2.24
N ALA A 185 -4.73 -22.05 1.68
CA ALA A 185 -6.12 -22.19 2.09
C ALA A 185 -6.26 -22.59 3.56
N GLN A 186 -5.43 -23.52 4.03
CA GLN A 186 -5.45 -23.95 5.44
C GLN A 186 -4.87 -22.90 6.41
N VAL A 187 -3.82 -22.14 6.02
CA VAL A 187 -3.32 -21.00 6.81
C VAL A 187 -4.42 -19.94 6.95
N ARG A 188 -5.14 -19.68 5.87
CA ARG A 188 -6.27 -18.74 5.83
C ARG A 188 -7.38 -19.18 6.81
N SER A 189 -7.71 -20.47 6.89
CA SER A 189 -8.71 -20.95 7.84
C SER A 189 -8.27 -20.75 9.30
N THR A 190 -6.99 -20.89 9.60
CA THR A 190 -6.43 -20.72 10.94
C THR A 190 -6.32 -19.25 11.36
N LEU A 191 -5.87 -18.38 10.45
CA LEU A 191 -5.70 -16.95 10.72
C LEU A 191 -6.97 -16.13 10.45
N GLY A 192 -7.97 -16.68 9.77
CA GLY A 192 -9.22 -16.00 9.45
C GLY A 192 -9.98 -15.50 10.68
N ALA A 193 -9.88 -16.21 11.81
CA ALA A 193 -10.45 -15.77 13.08
C ALA A 193 -9.84 -14.45 13.59
N HIS A 194 -8.62 -14.12 13.17
CA HIS A 194 -7.89 -12.89 13.58
C HIS A 194 -7.97 -11.76 12.57
N ILE A 195 -8.67 -11.94 11.43
CA ILE A 195 -8.72 -10.96 10.33
C ILE A 195 -9.22 -9.59 10.80
N GLN A 196 -10.23 -9.56 11.66
CA GLN A 196 -10.77 -8.29 12.18
C GLN A 196 -9.73 -7.50 12.99
N ARG A 197 -8.84 -8.18 13.71
CA ARG A 197 -7.78 -7.54 14.47
C ARG A 197 -6.70 -6.98 13.56
N PHE A 198 -6.28 -7.75 12.55
CA PHE A 198 -5.32 -7.26 11.56
C PHE A 198 -5.89 -6.13 10.72
N SER A 199 -7.18 -6.17 10.38
CA SER A 199 -7.85 -5.06 9.69
C SER A 199 -7.93 -3.80 10.57
N LYS A 200 -8.21 -3.94 11.88
CA LYS A 200 -8.15 -2.81 12.82
C LYS A 200 -6.73 -2.28 12.98
N LEU A 201 -5.73 -3.15 13.06
CA LEU A 201 -4.32 -2.74 13.11
C LEU A 201 -3.95 -1.95 11.84
N LEU A 202 -4.29 -2.47 10.67
CA LEU A 202 -4.03 -1.80 9.41
C LEU A 202 -4.78 -0.47 9.32
N PHE A 203 -6.03 -0.39 9.79
CA PHE A 203 -6.79 0.85 9.87
C PHE A 203 -6.02 1.93 10.63
N TRP A 204 -5.45 1.60 11.80
CA TRP A 204 -4.67 2.54 12.59
C TRP A 204 -3.31 2.87 11.96
N LEU A 205 -2.66 1.90 11.32
CA LEU A 205 -1.44 2.13 10.56
C LEU A 205 -1.66 3.02 9.33
N ASP A 206 -2.84 2.94 8.70
CA ASP A 206 -3.21 3.79 7.57
C ASP A 206 -3.71 5.18 8.01
N TRP A 207 -4.23 5.31 9.22
CA TRP A 207 -4.95 6.52 9.66
C TRP A 207 -4.12 7.79 9.54
N LEU A 208 -2.93 7.80 10.13
CA LEU A 208 -2.05 8.97 10.09
C LEU A 208 -1.44 9.21 8.71
N PRO A 209 -0.87 8.20 8.02
CA PRO A 209 -0.40 8.38 6.65
C PRO A 209 -1.48 8.88 5.69
N ALA A 210 -2.74 8.44 5.85
CA ALA A 210 -3.84 8.88 5.00
C ALA A 210 -4.11 10.38 5.13
N ARG A 211 -4.04 10.95 6.34
CA ARG A 211 -4.21 12.40 6.56
C ARG A 211 -3.07 13.20 5.96
N VAL A 212 -1.84 12.72 6.12
CA VAL A 212 -0.64 13.37 5.52
C VAL A 212 -0.68 13.29 3.99
N ALA A 213 -1.00 12.13 3.41
CA ALA A 213 -1.11 11.98 1.97
C ALA A 213 -2.24 12.84 1.38
N SER A 214 -3.39 12.86 2.06
CA SER A 214 -4.53 13.70 1.67
C SER A 214 -4.21 15.19 1.73
N PHE A 215 -3.48 15.63 2.73
CA PHE A 215 -2.96 17.00 2.80
C PHE A 215 -2.03 17.32 1.63
N GLY A 216 -1.17 16.38 1.24
CA GLY A 216 -0.36 16.50 0.04
C GLY A 216 -1.19 16.68 -1.23
N TYR A 217 -2.31 15.95 -1.38
CA TYR A 217 -3.23 16.14 -2.51
C TYR A 217 -3.84 17.55 -2.54
N LEU A 218 -4.14 18.15 -1.39
CA LEU A 218 -4.64 19.54 -1.32
C LEU A 218 -3.61 20.54 -1.81
N ILE A 219 -2.37 20.43 -1.34
CA ILE A 219 -1.29 21.35 -1.71
C ILE A 219 -1.01 21.31 -3.21
N ILE A 220 -1.11 20.13 -3.81
CA ILE A 220 -0.71 19.88 -5.20
C ILE A 220 -1.87 20.09 -6.17
N GLY A 221 -3.10 19.84 -5.72
CA GLY A 221 -4.33 20.00 -6.48
C GLY A 221 -5.04 21.32 -6.19
N ASN A 222 -6.36 21.28 -6.13
CA ASN A 222 -7.16 22.48 -5.78
C ASN A 222 -7.36 22.56 -4.25
N PHE A 223 -6.56 23.41 -3.62
CA PHE A 223 -6.60 23.63 -2.17
C PHE A 223 -8.00 24.06 -1.68
N THR A 224 -8.62 25.00 -2.36
CA THR A 224 -9.88 25.61 -1.91
C THR A 224 -11.03 24.61 -1.85
N GLN A 225 -11.17 23.75 -2.85
CA GLN A 225 -12.24 22.77 -2.90
C GLN A 225 -11.99 21.54 -2.02
N GLY A 226 -10.74 21.10 -1.94
CA GLY A 226 -10.38 19.94 -1.14
C GLY A 226 -10.36 20.20 0.37
N THR A 227 -10.11 21.45 0.80
CA THR A 227 -9.94 21.82 2.22
C THR A 227 -11.20 21.50 3.05
N GLY A 228 -12.39 21.80 2.55
CA GLY A 228 -13.63 21.49 3.26
C GLY A 228 -13.82 19.97 3.50
N CYS A 229 -13.49 19.17 2.49
CA CYS A 229 -13.52 17.72 2.59
C CYS A 229 -12.45 17.19 3.56
N TRP A 230 -11.24 17.71 3.49
CA TRP A 230 -10.14 17.31 4.36
C TRP A 230 -10.40 17.63 5.83
N LEU A 231 -10.88 18.84 6.15
CA LEU A 231 -11.21 19.24 7.51
C LEU A 231 -12.31 18.35 8.12
N LYS A 232 -13.30 17.96 7.31
CA LYS A 232 -14.35 17.02 7.73
C LYS A 232 -13.76 15.66 8.16
N TYR A 233 -12.77 15.16 7.43
CA TYR A 233 -12.17 13.85 7.70
C TYR A 233 -10.97 13.89 8.64
N LEU A 234 -10.46 15.07 9.02
CA LEU A 234 -9.22 15.20 9.80
C LEU A 234 -9.26 14.45 11.13
N LEU A 235 -10.36 14.57 11.87
CA LEU A 235 -10.59 13.93 13.17
C LEU A 235 -11.66 12.83 13.09
N ASP A 236 -11.97 12.37 11.91
CA ASP A 236 -12.92 11.27 11.71
C ASP A 236 -12.19 9.93 11.87
N PHE A 237 -12.63 9.14 12.86
CA PHE A 237 -12.11 7.81 13.18
C PHE A 237 -13.05 6.68 12.73
N GLU A 238 -14.20 7.01 12.16
CA GLU A 238 -15.20 6.03 11.74
C GLU A 238 -15.11 5.73 10.24
N THR A 239 -14.87 6.76 9.43
CA THR A 239 -14.78 6.61 7.98
C THR A 239 -13.51 5.83 7.58
N SER A 240 -13.66 4.90 6.63
CA SER A 240 -12.53 4.12 6.11
C SER A 240 -11.46 5.03 5.50
N ASN A 241 -10.18 4.73 5.76
CA ASN A 241 -9.06 5.51 5.22
C ASN A 241 -9.04 5.51 3.68
N ARG A 242 -9.53 4.44 3.05
CA ARG A 242 -9.71 4.34 1.61
C ARG A 242 -10.62 5.45 1.09
N ARG A 243 -11.78 5.62 1.70
CA ARG A 243 -12.72 6.67 1.33
C ARG A 243 -12.15 8.06 1.56
N VAL A 244 -11.47 8.27 2.68
CA VAL A 244 -10.84 9.57 3.00
C VAL A 244 -9.84 9.96 1.92
N VAL A 245 -8.91 9.07 1.58
CA VAL A 245 -7.84 9.35 0.60
C VAL A 245 -8.42 9.54 -0.80
N SER A 246 -9.37 8.70 -1.22
CA SER A 246 -9.95 8.73 -2.55
C SER A 246 -10.89 9.91 -2.78
N ASP A 247 -11.73 10.26 -1.80
CA ASP A 247 -12.66 11.41 -1.91
C ASP A 247 -11.89 12.74 -1.95
N ILE A 248 -10.84 12.88 -1.12
CA ILE A 248 -10.03 14.09 -1.09
C ILE A 248 -9.23 14.24 -2.40
N ALA A 249 -8.69 13.16 -2.94
CA ALA A 249 -7.99 13.19 -4.22
C ALA A 249 -8.93 13.58 -5.37
N LEU A 250 -10.16 13.04 -5.39
CA LEU A 250 -11.18 13.39 -6.37
C LEU A 250 -11.58 14.87 -6.28
N ALA A 251 -11.78 15.37 -5.06
CA ALA A 251 -12.09 16.77 -4.82
C ALA A 251 -10.94 17.71 -5.23
N ALA A 252 -9.68 17.29 -5.03
CA ALA A 252 -8.50 18.05 -5.39
C ALA A 252 -8.24 18.14 -6.90
N GLU A 253 -8.62 17.13 -7.71
CA GLU A 253 -8.39 17.11 -9.17
C GLU A 253 -9.59 17.65 -9.98
N GLN A 254 -10.78 17.81 -9.36
CA GLN A 254 -11.98 18.37 -9.98
C GLN A 254 -12.40 17.68 -11.28
N ILE A 255 -12.44 16.37 -11.27
CA ILE A 255 -12.89 15.62 -12.45
C ILE A 255 -14.40 15.67 -12.55
N GLU A 256 -14.91 16.15 -13.69
CA GLU A 256 -16.35 16.16 -13.95
C GLU A 256 -16.90 14.74 -14.12
N GLN A 257 -18.12 14.51 -13.66
CA GLN A 257 -18.76 13.19 -13.65
C GLN A 257 -18.83 12.51 -15.04
N GLN A 258 -18.90 13.32 -16.11
CA GLN A 258 -18.91 12.82 -17.49
C GLN A 258 -17.62 12.10 -17.91
N PHE A 259 -16.52 12.33 -17.18
CA PHE A 259 -15.22 11.71 -17.46
C PHE A 259 -14.91 10.50 -16.55
N PHE A 260 -15.83 10.11 -15.68
CA PHE A 260 -15.64 8.94 -14.83
C PHE A 260 -15.61 7.65 -15.65
N GLY A 261 -14.63 6.79 -15.35
CA GLY A 261 -14.42 5.51 -16.04
C GLY A 261 -13.72 5.62 -17.40
N CYS A 262 -13.26 6.79 -17.81
CA CYS A 262 -12.49 6.95 -19.04
C CYS A 262 -10.97 7.07 -18.77
N THR A 263 -10.18 7.02 -19.85
CA THR A 263 -8.71 7.18 -19.79
C THR A 263 -8.28 8.52 -19.20
N TYR A 264 -9.10 9.56 -19.38
CA TYR A 264 -8.81 10.89 -18.85
C TYR A 264 -8.76 10.91 -17.33
N GLU A 265 -9.79 10.34 -16.65
CA GLU A 265 -9.84 10.22 -15.20
C GLU A 265 -8.60 9.46 -14.66
N ALA A 266 -8.34 8.26 -15.19
CA ALA A 266 -7.21 7.45 -14.76
C ALA A 266 -5.86 8.19 -14.93
N THR A 267 -5.71 8.95 -16.02
CA THR A 267 -4.50 9.72 -16.30
C THR A 267 -4.34 10.90 -15.34
N CYS A 268 -5.42 11.65 -15.06
CA CYS A 268 -5.41 12.77 -14.12
C CYS A 268 -5.07 12.29 -12.70
N MET A 269 -5.74 11.25 -12.22
CA MET A 269 -5.47 10.68 -10.90
C MET A 269 -4.04 10.14 -10.79
N MET A 270 -3.52 9.47 -11.81
CA MET A 270 -2.13 9.01 -11.82
C MET A 270 -1.13 10.17 -11.84
N ARG A 271 -1.47 11.31 -12.44
CA ARG A 271 -0.64 12.52 -12.41
C ARG A 271 -0.64 13.14 -11.01
N LEU A 272 -1.80 13.24 -10.38
CA LEU A 272 -1.93 13.73 -8.99
C LEU A 272 -1.09 12.88 -8.03
N VAL A 273 -1.22 11.57 -8.11
CA VAL A 273 -0.45 10.62 -7.28
C VAL A 273 1.06 10.77 -7.46
N LYS A 274 1.54 10.88 -8.70
CA LYS A 274 2.98 11.08 -8.96
C LYS A 274 3.50 12.38 -8.35
N ARG A 275 2.72 13.45 -8.38
CA ARG A 275 3.06 14.72 -7.71
C ARG A 275 3.08 14.55 -6.19
N ASN A 276 2.14 13.76 -5.64
CA ASN A 276 2.11 13.49 -4.20
C ASN A 276 3.33 12.71 -3.71
N ILE A 277 3.86 11.78 -4.50
CA ILE A 277 5.15 11.13 -4.20
C ILE A 277 6.27 12.16 -4.12
N LEU A 278 6.31 13.14 -5.03
CA LEU A 278 7.29 14.23 -4.97
C LEU A 278 7.10 15.11 -3.72
N PHE A 279 5.85 15.37 -3.33
CA PHE A 279 5.57 16.07 -2.06
C PHE A 279 6.16 15.33 -0.87
N PHE A 280 5.99 14.00 -0.77
CA PHE A 280 6.61 13.19 0.29
C PHE A 280 8.13 13.26 0.27
N LEU A 281 8.76 13.28 -0.90
CA LEU A 281 10.22 13.46 -1.01
C LEU A 281 10.67 14.83 -0.49
N VAL A 282 9.95 15.90 -0.86
CA VAL A 282 10.23 17.26 -0.37
C VAL A 282 10.02 17.33 1.14
N LEU A 283 8.94 16.77 1.66
CA LEU A 283 8.67 16.70 3.09
C LEU A 283 9.78 15.97 3.84
N THR A 284 10.23 14.82 3.31
CA THR A 284 11.35 14.05 3.89
C THR A 284 12.65 14.85 3.85
N ALA A 285 12.91 15.56 2.76
CA ALA A 285 14.10 16.42 2.64
C ALA A 285 14.09 17.55 3.68
N LEU A 286 12.96 18.22 3.85
CA LEU A 286 12.80 19.27 4.86
C LEU A 286 13.00 18.72 6.28
N LEU A 287 12.37 17.58 6.62
CA LEU A 287 12.55 16.94 7.92
C LEU A 287 14.03 16.56 8.17
N THR A 288 14.74 16.12 7.13
CA THR A 288 16.18 15.80 7.24
C THR A 288 17.01 17.05 7.46
N LEU A 289 16.71 18.18 6.78
CA LEU A 289 17.43 19.44 6.92
C LEU A 289 17.22 20.08 8.29
N PHE A 290 16.03 19.98 8.86
CA PHE A 290 15.71 20.52 10.20
C PHE A 290 16.11 19.58 11.34
N GLY A 291 16.89 18.52 11.06
CA GLY A 291 17.39 17.59 12.08
C GLY A 291 16.32 16.66 12.70
N GLY A 292 15.14 16.61 12.13
CA GLY A 292 14.06 15.71 12.57
C GLY A 292 14.32 14.23 12.23
N LEU A 293 15.30 13.97 11.36
CA LEU A 293 15.70 12.63 10.92
C LEU A 293 17.24 12.56 10.99
N SER A 294 17.75 12.08 12.12
CA SER A 294 19.19 11.81 12.31
C SER A 294 19.60 10.49 11.66
#